data_58bebfdf661b2ba6dfdfbb84b0e14432
#
_entry.id   58bebfdf661b2ba6dfdfbb84b0e14432
#
_cell.length_a   1.000
_cell.length_b   1.000
_cell.length_c   1.000
_cell.angle_alpha   90.00
_cell.angle_beta   90.00
_cell.angle_gamma   90.00
#
_symmetry.space_group_name_H-M   'P 1'
#
loop_
_entity.id
_entity.type
_entity.pdbx_description
1 polymer ?
#
loop_
_entity_poly.entity_id
_entity_poly.type
_entity_poly.pdbx_seq_one_letter_code
_entity_poly.pdbx_strand_id
1 'polypeptide(L)' 'MRILLACEESQAVTIEMRKLGHEAFSCDLLPCSGGHPEWHLQQDVTELLKQEWDLIIAFPPLL' A
#
# COMPACT_ATOMS: atom_id res chain seq x y z
N MET A 1 4.83 4.08 12.26
CA MET A 1 4.31 5.08 11.30
C MET A 1 3.15 4.50 10.50
N ARG A 2 2.29 5.35 10.02
CA ARG A 2 1.22 4.96 9.11
C ARG A 2 1.70 5.20 7.68
N ILE A 3 1.89 4.10 6.93
CA ILE A 3 2.56 4.14 5.63
C ILE A 3 1.64 3.63 4.52
N LEU A 4 1.57 4.37 3.42
CA LEU A 4 0.85 3.96 2.23
C LEU A 4 1.83 3.57 1.13
N LEU A 5 1.70 2.34 0.63
CA LEU A 5 2.48 1.82 -0.50
C LEU A 5 1.58 1.84 -1.73
N ALA A 6 1.66 2.93 -2.51
CA ALA A 6 0.79 3.11 -3.66
C ALA A 6 1.26 2.28 -4.85
N CYS A 7 0.30 1.65 -5.55
CA CYS A 7 0.56 0.80 -6.71
C CYS A 7 1.39 -0.44 -6.36
N GLU A 8 1.10 -1.05 -5.20
CA GLU A 8 1.83 -2.24 -4.76
C GLU A 8 0.89 -3.42 -4.54
N GLU A 9 0.42 -4.04 -5.62
CA GLU A 9 -0.46 -5.19 -5.50
C GLU A 9 0.26 -6.42 -4.92
N SER A 10 1.59 -6.53 -5.11
CA SER A 10 2.38 -7.65 -4.58
C SER A 10 2.56 -7.59 -3.07
N GLN A 11 2.44 -6.42 -2.48
CA GLN A 11 2.60 -6.18 -1.05
C GLN A 11 4.01 -6.47 -0.50
N ALA A 12 5.01 -6.58 -1.38
CA ALA A 12 6.37 -6.95 -0.95
C ALA A 12 6.90 -5.97 0.11
N VAL A 13 6.81 -4.67 -0.13
CA VAL A 13 7.29 -3.66 0.83
C VAL A 13 6.32 -3.53 1.99
N THR A 14 5.02 -3.63 1.74
CA THR A 14 4.00 -3.58 2.81
C THR A 14 4.27 -4.64 3.87
N ILE A 15 4.53 -5.87 3.45
CA ILE A 15 4.82 -6.98 4.37
C ILE A 15 6.06 -6.66 5.21
N GLU A 16 7.13 -6.18 4.59
CA GLU A 16 8.37 -5.86 5.30
C GLU A 16 8.17 -4.71 6.30
N MET A 17 7.42 -3.68 5.93
CA MET A 17 7.11 -2.58 6.84
C MET A 17 6.29 -3.04 8.04
N ARG A 18 5.35 -3.98 7.82
CA ARG A 18 4.57 -4.56 8.91
C ARG A 18 5.45 -5.36 9.86
N LYS A 19 6.44 -6.08 9.35
CA LYS A 19 7.41 -6.80 10.20
C LYS A 19 8.19 -5.85 11.09
N LEU A 20 8.40 -4.62 10.63
CA LEU A 20 9.10 -3.60 11.41
C LEU A 20 8.17 -2.86 12.40
N GLY A 21 6.91 -3.24 12.47
CA GLY A 21 5.95 -2.67 13.41
C GLY A 21 5.19 -1.46 12.91
N HIS A 22 5.26 -1.15 11.62
CA HIS A 22 4.52 -0.03 11.04
C HIS A 22 3.11 -0.44 10.64
N GLU A 23 2.19 0.53 10.67
CA GLU A 23 0.85 0.35 10.15
C GLU A 23 0.89 0.66 8.64
N ALA A 24 1.23 -0.37 7.85
CA ALA A 24 1.44 -0.22 6.42
C ALA A 24 0.26 -0.81 5.63
N PHE A 25 -0.13 -0.10 4.57
CA PHE A 25 -1.21 -0.53 3.68
C PHE A 25 -0.72 -0.44 2.24
N SER A 26 -1.02 -1.47 1.45
CA SER A 26 -0.83 -1.43 0.01
C SER A 26 -2.08 -0.86 -0.66
N CYS A 27 -1.92 -0.30 -1.84
CA CYS A 27 -3.04 0.24 -2.62
C CYS A 27 -2.83 -0.06 -4.09
N ASP A 28 -3.86 -0.54 -4.76
CA ASP A 28 -3.88 -0.76 -6.20
C ASP A 28 -5.32 -0.92 -6.65
N LEU A 29 -5.59 -0.68 -7.93
CA LEU A 29 -6.90 -0.98 -8.50
C LEU A 29 -7.11 -2.48 -8.65
N LEU A 30 -6.02 -3.24 -8.76
CA LEU A 30 -6.06 -4.70 -8.83
C LEU A 30 -6.12 -5.30 -7.43
N PRO A 31 -6.67 -6.51 -7.29
CA PRO A 31 -6.57 -7.25 -6.03
C PRO A 31 -5.11 -7.54 -5.70
N CYS A 32 -4.79 -7.67 -4.42
CA CYS A 32 -3.43 -7.98 -4.02
C CYS A 32 -3.05 -9.42 -4.34
N SER A 33 -1.77 -9.65 -4.62
CA SER A 33 -1.23 -10.98 -4.80
C SER A 33 -0.30 -11.41 -3.65
N GLY A 34 -0.12 -10.53 -2.66
CA GLY A 34 0.76 -10.79 -1.53
C GLY A 34 0.16 -11.65 -0.42
N GLY A 35 -1.13 -11.97 -0.51
CA GLY A 35 -1.78 -12.85 0.45
C GLY A 35 -2.35 -12.15 1.69
N HIS A 36 -2.34 -10.82 1.74
CA HIS A 36 -2.82 -10.06 2.89
C HIS A 36 -3.87 -9.03 2.46
N PRO A 37 -5.09 -9.49 2.06
CA PRO A 37 -6.14 -8.55 1.65
C PRO A 37 -6.56 -7.58 2.74
N GLU A 38 -6.34 -7.94 4.01
CA GLU A 38 -6.65 -7.08 5.15
C GLU A 38 -5.78 -5.82 5.19
N TRP A 39 -4.63 -5.82 4.49
CA TRP A 39 -3.72 -4.69 4.40
C TRP A 39 -3.78 -4.00 3.04
N HIS A 40 -4.71 -4.41 2.19
CA HIS A 40 -4.79 -3.94 0.82
C HIS A 40 -6.03 -3.07 0.60
N LEU A 41 -5.80 -1.86 0.11
CA LEU A 41 -6.87 -0.93 -0.23
C LEU A 41 -7.05 -0.94 -1.74
N GLN A 42 -8.03 -1.71 -2.21
CA GLN A 42 -8.30 -1.88 -3.65
C GLN A 42 -9.14 -0.71 -4.15
N GLN A 43 -8.49 0.42 -4.38
CA GLN A 43 -9.15 1.64 -4.81
C GLN A 43 -8.15 2.59 -5.44
N ASP A 44 -8.65 3.69 -6.00
CA ASP A 44 -7.82 4.74 -6.57
C ASP A 44 -7.04 5.43 -5.45
N VAL A 45 -5.73 5.58 -5.63
CA VAL A 45 -4.86 6.20 -4.64
C VAL A 45 -5.25 7.65 -4.36
N THR A 46 -5.85 8.35 -5.32
CA THR A 46 -6.24 9.75 -5.14
C THR A 46 -7.23 9.94 -3.98
N GLU A 47 -8.09 8.95 -3.75
CA GLU A 47 -9.01 9.00 -2.60
C GLU A 47 -8.27 8.83 -1.28
N LEU A 48 -7.19 8.05 -1.29
CA LEU A 48 -6.40 7.79 -0.09
C LEU A 48 -5.49 8.95 0.28
N LEU A 49 -5.08 9.76 -0.69
CA LEU A 49 -4.23 10.92 -0.43
C LEU A 49 -4.92 11.98 0.44
N LYS A 50 -6.23 11.90 0.59
CA LYS A 50 -7.00 12.79 1.46
C LYS A 50 -6.87 12.42 2.93
N GLN A 51 -6.37 11.22 3.22
CA GLN A 51 -6.15 10.76 4.59
C GLN A 51 -4.77 11.17 5.08
N GLU A 52 -4.57 11.09 6.40
CA GLU A 52 -3.28 11.40 6.99
C GLU A 52 -2.36 10.19 6.94
N TRP A 53 -1.21 10.35 6.28
CA TRP A 53 -0.17 9.34 6.21
C TRP A 53 1.14 9.95 6.69
N ASP A 54 1.95 9.15 7.39
CA ASP A 54 3.29 9.58 7.79
C ASP A 54 4.26 9.48 6.62
N LEU A 55 4.03 8.50 5.73
CA LEU A 55 4.90 8.27 4.58
C LEU A 55 4.07 7.66 3.45
N ILE A 56 4.30 8.13 2.23
CA ILE A 56 3.69 7.57 1.03
C ILE A 56 4.80 7.21 0.06
N ILE A 57 4.87 5.94 -0.32
CA ILE A 57 5.83 5.45 -1.32
C ILE A 57 5.01 4.95 -2.51
N ALA A 58 5.31 5.46 -3.70
CA ALA A 58 4.60 5.07 -4.90
C ALA A 58 5.49 4.26 -5.83
N PHE A 59 4.93 3.20 -6.39
CA PHE A 59 5.59 2.36 -7.37
C PHE A 59 4.82 2.45 -8.69
N PRO A 60 5.04 3.51 -9.48
CA PRO A 60 4.26 3.68 -10.71
C PRO A 60 4.53 2.53 -11.68
N PRO A 61 3.50 2.08 -12.41
CA PRO A 61 3.70 1.01 -13.37
C PRO A 61 4.65 1.45 -14.49
N LEU A 62 5.47 0.50 -14.97
CA LEU A 62 6.31 0.72 -16.13
C LEU A 62 5.44 0.61 -17.37
N LEU A 63 5.45 1.63 -18.20
CA LEU A 63 4.69 1.66 -19.45
C LEU A 63 5.57 1.22 -20.62
#